data_cc5cf4578c40e74d8e5974742dda6f8f
#
_entry.id   cc5cf4578c40e74d8e5974742dda6f8f
#
_cell.length_a   1.000
_cell.length_b   1.000
_cell.length_c   1.000
_cell.angle_alpha   90.00
_cell.angle_beta   90.00
_cell.angle_gamma   90.00
#
_symmetry.space_group_name_H-M   'P 1'
#
loop_
_entity.id
_entity.type
_entity.pdbx_description
1 polymer ?
#
loop_
_entity_poly.entity_id
_entity_poly.type
_entity_poly.pdbx_seq_one_letter_code
_entity_poly.pdbx_strand_id
1 'polypeptide(L)'
;MPLSLHDWNCDFACWCSYKYLNAGPGSVAGCFVHERHANDLERPRFAGWWGNDPVERLRMLDAFVPVAGADGWQLTNPPILSAAPLRASLELFDSVGFAALRRKSLTLSAYMEFMLRHTAPRTCSVITPAATHERGCQLSIRIPGDARGTAKALHERGFWCDFREPDVVRASPAPLFNRFVEAHAFAHALGEILKG
;
A
#
# COMPACT_ATOMS: atom_id res chain seq x y z
N MET A 1 -3.79 5.88 6.32
CA MET A 1 -3.79 5.75 7.79
C MET A 1 -2.36 5.94 8.25
N PRO A 2 -2.08 6.84 9.20
CA PRO A 2 -0.77 6.94 9.83
C PRO A 2 -0.45 5.67 10.59
N LEU A 3 0.81 5.25 10.59
CA LEU A 3 1.31 4.08 11.31
C LEU A 3 2.36 4.56 12.33
N SER A 4 2.26 4.10 13.57
CA SER A 4 3.21 4.35 14.65
C SER A 4 3.79 3.01 15.12
N LEU A 5 4.51 2.33 14.22
CA LEU A 5 4.97 0.95 14.44
C LEU A 5 5.81 0.81 15.72
N HIS A 6 6.64 1.81 16.02
CA HIS A 6 7.43 1.86 17.25
C HIS A 6 6.51 1.97 18.48
N ASP A 7 5.60 2.95 18.50
CA ASP A 7 4.72 3.21 19.66
C ASP A 7 3.74 2.05 19.89
N TRP A 8 3.36 1.35 18.82
CA TRP A 8 2.54 0.15 18.90
C TRP A 8 3.31 -1.09 19.33
N ASN A 9 4.60 -0.93 19.57
CA ASN A 9 5.48 -2.00 19.99
C ASN A 9 5.51 -3.18 19.00
N CYS A 10 5.40 -2.87 17.72
CA CYS A 10 5.45 -3.85 16.65
C CYS A 10 6.88 -4.39 16.50
N ASP A 11 7.05 -5.71 16.53
CA ASP A 11 8.39 -6.33 16.43
C ASP A 11 8.98 -6.13 15.04
N PHE A 12 8.23 -6.53 14.01
CA PHE A 12 8.63 -6.46 12.60
C PHE A 12 7.44 -6.07 11.74
N ALA A 13 7.69 -5.34 10.66
CA ALA A 13 6.69 -5.09 9.63
C ALA A 13 7.34 -5.13 8.25
N CYS A 14 6.60 -5.64 7.25
CA CYS A 14 7.01 -5.65 5.85
C CYS A 14 5.88 -5.12 4.97
N TRP A 15 6.22 -4.42 3.90
CA TRP A 15 5.25 -3.89 2.96
C TRP A 15 5.76 -3.86 1.52
N CYS A 16 4.83 -3.95 0.57
CA CYS A 16 5.15 -3.77 -0.84
C CYS A 16 5.32 -2.28 -1.17
N SER A 17 6.26 -1.95 -2.04
CA SER A 17 6.42 -0.61 -2.60
C SER A 17 5.69 -0.40 -3.93
N TYR A 18 5.36 -1.47 -4.66
CA TYR A 18 4.74 -1.41 -5.99
C TYR A 18 3.22 -1.12 -5.97
N LYS A 19 2.59 -1.01 -4.79
CA LYS A 19 1.17 -0.67 -4.64
C LYS A 19 1.01 0.82 -4.36
N TYR A 20 0.72 1.18 -3.11
CA TYR A 20 0.45 2.57 -2.70
C TYR A 20 1.61 3.52 -2.97
N LEU A 21 2.86 3.05 -2.87
CA LEU A 21 4.04 3.85 -3.16
C LEU A 21 4.39 3.95 -4.66
N ASN A 22 3.62 3.31 -5.54
CA ASN A 22 3.75 3.46 -7.00
C ASN A 22 5.14 3.15 -7.59
N ALA A 23 5.94 2.34 -6.94
CA ALA A 23 7.32 2.07 -7.36
C ALA A 23 7.42 1.12 -8.57
N GLY A 24 6.30 0.64 -9.09
CA GLY A 24 6.24 -0.26 -10.26
C GLY A 24 6.48 -1.74 -9.94
N PRO A 25 6.15 -2.63 -10.88
CA PRO A 25 6.31 -4.07 -10.71
C PRO A 25 7.77 -4.47 -10.47
N GLY A 26 8.00 -5.41 -9.55
CA GLY A 26 9.33 -5.87 -9.22
C GLY A 26 10.17 -4.95 -8.32
N SER A 27 9.56 -3.87 -7.82
CA SER A 27 10.24 -2.97 -6.90
C SER A 27 10.54 -3.63 -5.56
N VAL A 28 11.63 -3.16 -4.94
CA VAL A 28 12.07 -3.61 -3.62
C VAL A 28 11.02 -3.28 -2.56
N ALA A 29 10.78 -4.24 -1.66
CA ALA A 29 9.90 -4.04 -0.50
C ALA A 29 10.58 -3.19 0.59
N GLY A 30 9.79 -2.70 1.53
CA GLY A 30 10.30 -2.09 2.75
C GLY A 30 10.09 -3.00 3.96
N CYS A 31 10.92 -2.82 4.97
CA CYS A 31 10.75 -3.48 6.26
C CYS A 31 11.00 -2.49 7.41
N PHE A 32 10.44 -2.84 8.56
CA PHE A 32 10.68 -2.20 9.84
C PHE A 32 11.15 -3.27 10.82
N VAL A 33 12.17 -2.95 11.58
CA VAL A 33 12.65 -3.76 12.71
C VAL A 33 12.66 -2.85 13.93
N HIS A 34 11.94 -3.24 14.99
CA HIS A 34 11.90 -2.46 16.22
C HIS A 34 13.30 -2.38 16.84
N GLU A 35 13.69 -1.24 17.41
CA GLU A 35 15.02 -1.01 17.95
C GLU A 35 15.46 -2.03 19.01
N ARG A 36 14.50 -2.57 19.80
CA ARG A 36 14.77 -3.66 20.76
C ARG A 36 15.33 -4.94 20.12
N HIS A 37 15.06 -5.16 18.82
CA HIS A 37 15.59 -6.28 18.04
C HIS A 37 16.71 -5.85 17.11
N ALA A 38 16.63 -4.63 16.58
CA ALA A 38 17.59 -4.09 15.65
C ALA A 38 18.99 -3.92 16.29
N ASN A 39 19.02 -3.57 17.58
CA ASN A 39 20.25 -3.36 18.35
C ASN A 39 20.68 -4.60 19.14
N ASP A 40 19.92 -5.68 19.12
CA ASP A 40 20.30 -6.97 19.73
C ASP A 40 21.14 -7.75 18.71
N LEU A 41 22.46 -7.59 18.79
CA LEU A 41 23.41 -8.19 17.84
C LEU A 41 23.54 -9.70 18.01
N GLU A 42 23.19 -10.22 19.19
CA GLU A 42 23.24 -11.66 19.50
C GLU A 42 21.98 -12.41 19.01
N ARG A 43 20.95 -11.67 18.61
CA ARG A 43 19.70 -12.28 18.12
C ARG A 43 19.94 -13.10 16.87
N PRO A 44 19.52 -14.37 16.83
CA PRO A 44 19.65 -15.23 15.67
C PRO A 44 19.00 -14.59 14.42
N ARG A 45 19.77 -14.49 13.35
CA ARG A 45 19.33 -13.99 12.05
C ARG A 45 20.13 -14.63 10.94
N PHE A 46 19.62 -14.56 9.71
CA PHE A 46 20.41 -14.98 8.56
C PHE A 46 21.59 -14.03 8.37
N ALA A 47 22.78 -14.59 8.28
CA ALA A 47 23.97 -13.84 7.92
C ALA A 47 23.95 -13.46 6.44
N GLY A 48 24.30 -12.24 6.13
CA GLY A 48 24.32 -11.74 4.77
C GLY A 48 25.40 -10.66 4.56
N TRP A 49 25.83 -10.52 3.32
CA TRP A 49 26.87 -9.58 2.95
C TRP A 49 26.60 -8.16 3.41
N TRP A 50 25.38 -7.69 3.15
CA TRP A 50 25.06 -6.29 3.34
C TRP A 50 24.74 -5.93 4.81
N GLY A 51 24.24 -6.91 5.56
CA GLY A 51 24.03 -6.78 7.00
C GLY A 51 25.30 -6.91 7.83
N ASN A 52 26.41 -7.31 7.24
CA ASN A 52 27.71 -7.41 7.90
C ASN A 52 28.39 -6.01 7.99
N ASP A 53 29.21 -5.81 8.99
CA ASP A 53 30.01 -4.60 9.16
C ASP A 53 30.73 -4.22 7.85
N PRO A 54 30.64 -2.95 7.38
CA PRO A 54 31.24 -2.53 6.11
C PRO A 54 32.77 -2.70 6.05
N VAL A 55 33.47 -2.63 7.18
CA VAL A 55 34.93 -2.81 7.26
C VAL A 55 35.31 -4.28 7.18
N GLU A 56 34.49 -5.14 7.82
CA GLU A 56 34.76 -6.60 7.90
C GLU A 56 34.20 -7.37 6.71
N ARG A 57 33.17 -6.86 6.05
CA ARG A 57 32.37 -7.48 4.99
C ARG A 57 33.18 -8.23 3.93
N LEU A 58 34.28 -7.64 3.48
CA LEU A 58 35.12 -8.20 2.40
C LEU A 58 36.36 -8.93 2.90
N ARG A 59 36.54 -9.08 4.20
CA ARG A 59 37.72 -9.74 4.79
C ARG A 59 37.60 -11.24 4.86
N MET A 60 36.45 -11.80 4.46
CA MET A 60 36.18 -13.25 4.43
C MET A 60 36.42 -13.92 5.79
N LEU A 61 36.00 -13.28 6.88
CA LEU A 61 36.09 -13.81 8.23
C LEU A 61 35.02 -14.88 8.46
N ASP A 62 35.30 -15.81 9.37
CA ASP A 62 34.35 -16.87 9.76
C ASP A 62 33.19 -16.36 10.63
N ALA A 63 33.29 -15.12 11.12
CA ALA A 63 32.28 -14.50 11.97
C ALA A 63 31.44 -13.49 11.19
N PHE A 64 30.13 -13.51 11.45
CA PHE A 64 29.20 -12.46 11.02
C PHE A 64 29.13 -11.38 12.11
N VAL A 65 29.46 -10.15 11.73
CA VAL A 65 29.40 -8.97 12.63
C VAL A 65 28.25 -8.08 12.13
N PRO A 66 27.02 -8.23 12.65
CA PRO A 66 25.88 -7.49 12.15
C PRO A 66 26.02 -5.99 12.44
N VAL A 67 25.63 -5.18 11.46
CA VAL A 67 25.44 -3.75 11.67
C VAL A 67 24.26 -3.53 12.62
N ALA A 68 24.36 -2.56 13.51
CA ALA A 68 23.24 -2.16 14.35
C ALA A 68 22.11 -1.55 13.51
N GLY A 69 20.88 -1.70 13.98
CA GLY A 69 19.71 -1.22 13.27
C GLY A 69 19.09 -2.25 12.31
N ALA A 70 18.14 -1.79 11.52
CA ALA A 70 17.46 -2.64 10.53
C ALA A 70 18.41 -3.13 9.40
N ASP A 71 19.48 -2.40 9.15
CA ASP A 71 20.49 -2.74 8.14
C ASP A 71 21.19 -4.07 8.43
N GLY A 72 21.35 -4.44 9.70
CA GLY A 72 21.89 -5.74 10.09
C GLY A 72 21.04 -6.96 9.71
N TRP A 73 19.83 -6.73 9.19
CA TRP A 73 18.91 -7.76 8.70
C TRP A 73 18.94 -7.90 7.19
N GLN A 74 19.76 -7.11 6.51
CA GLN A 74 19.87 -7.11 5.06
C GLN A 74 20.80 -8.24 4.58
N LEU A 75 20.29 -9.14 3.74
CA LEU A 75 21.03 -10.34 3.32
C LEU A 75 22.02 -10.06 2.19
N THR A 76 21.66 -9.22 1.25
CA THR A 76 22.47 -8.95 0.05
C THR A 76 22.44 -7.48 -0.32
N ASN A 77 23.27 -7.09 -1.27
CA ASN A 77 23.26 -5.76 -1.83
C ASN A 77 21.89 -5.42 -2.43
N PRO A 78 21.44 -4.14 -2.34
CA PRO A 78 20.13 -3.74 -2.83
C PRO A 78 20.05 -3.90 -4.36
N PRO A 79 18.88 -4.26 -4.90
CA PRO A 79 18.66 -4.33 -6.33
C PRO A 79 18.52 -2.91 -6.90
N ILE A 80 19.61 -2.33 -7.35
CA ILE A 80 19.73 -0.89 -7.70
C ILE A 80 18.68 -0.47 -8.73
N LEU A 81 18.47 -1.27 -9.79
CA LEU A 81 17.55 -0.91 -10.86
C LEU A 81 16.08 -0.90 -10.38
N SER A 82 15.71 -1.80 -9.48
CA SER A 82 14.34 -1.82 -8.93
C SER A 82 14.16 -0.84 -7.76
N ALA A 83 15.24 -0.37 -7.16
CA ALA A 83 15.20 0.68 -6.14
C ALA A 83 15.06 2.09 -6.74
N ALA A 84 15.55 2.32 -7.96
CA ALA A 84 15.51 3.62 -8.61
C ALA A 84 14.08 4.19 -8.79
N PRO A 85 13.08 3.45 -9.32
CA PRO A 85 11.71 3.95 -9.41
C PRO A 85 11.07 4.16 -8.03
N LEU A 86 11.42 3.35 -7.02
CA LEU A 86 10.97 3.60 -5.65
C LEU A 86 11.49 4.93 -5.12
N ARG A 87 12.77 5.24 -5.33
CA ARG A 87 13.36 6.53 -4.94
C ARG A 87 12.62 7.70 -5.58
N ALA A 88 12.43 7.66 -6.91
CA ALA A 88 11.73 8.71 -7.64
C ALA A 88 10.29 8.90 -7.11
N SER A 89 9.59 7.80 -6.79
CA SER A 89 8.26 7.88 -6.21
C SER A 89 8.28 8.49 -4.81
N LEU A 90 9.22 8.10 -3.95
CA LEU A 90 9.33 8.66 -2.60
C LEU A 90 9.63 10.17 -2.63
N GLU A 91 10.46 10.64 -3.57
CA GLU A 91 10.71 12.08 -3.78
C GLU A 91 9.42 12.84 -4.11
N LEU A 92 8.49 12.24 -4.87
CA LEU A 92 7.16 12.82 -5.12
C LEU A 92 6.31 12.84 -3.83
N PHE A 93 6.29 11.76 -3.06
CA PHE A 93 5.58 11.71 -1.79
C PHE A 93 6.11 12.75 -0.79
N ASP A 94 7.41 12.92 -0.71
CA ASP A 94 8.07 13.90 0.17
C ASP A 94 7.77 15.33 -0.25
N SER A 95 7.74 15.61 -1.56
CA SER A 95 7.42 16.95 -2.09
C SER A 95 6.01 17.42 -1.73
N VAL A 96 5.05 16.49 -1.60
CA VAL A 96 3.65 16.78 -1.21
C VAL A 96 3.43 16.66 0.29
N GLY A 97 4.11 15.73 0.93
CA GLY A 97 3.99 15.38 2.34
C GLY A 97 2.78 14.49 2.68
N PHE A 98 3.02 13.48 3.50
CA PHE A 98 2.00 12.48 3.88
C PHE A 98 0.76 13.09 4.55
N ALA A 99 0.91 14.17 5.32
CA ALA A 99 -0.21 14.83 5.97
C ALA A 99 -1.20 15.42 4.94
N ALA A 100 -0.70 16.05 3.88
CA ALA A 100 -1.53 16.58 2.81
C ALA A 100 -2.21 15.45 2.01
N LEU A 101 -1.46 14.41 1.67
CA LEU A 101 -2.01 13.22 1.01
C LEU A 101 -3.08 12.54 1.86
N ARG A 102 -2.88 12.45 3.17
CA ARG A 102 -3.88 11.87 4.08
C ARG A 102 -5.15 12.70 4.12
N ARG A 103 -5.07 14.02 4.21
CA ARG A 103 -6.25 14.90 4.13
C ARG A 103 -7.03 14.69 2.84
N LYS A 104 -6.35 14.72 1.69
CA LYS A 104 -6.99 14.45 0.40
C LYS A 104 -7.59 13.05 0.33
N SER A 105 -6.88 12.03 0.82
CA SER A 105 -7.37 10.64 0.87
C SER A 105 -8.69 10.51 1.64
N LEU A 106 -8.79 11.16 2.80
CA LEU A 106 -10.01 11.16 3.59
C LEU A 106 -11.19 11.79 2.85
N THR A 107 -10.98 12.95 2.26
CA THR A 107 -12.03 13.68 1.53
C THR A 107 -12.41 12.95 0.25
N LEU A 108 -11.45 12.42 -0.50
CA LEU A 108 -11.69 11.73 -1.76
C LEU A 108 -12.43 10.40 -1.56
N SER A 109 -12.05 9.61 -0.55
CA SER A 109 -12.75 8.36 -0.25
C SER A 109 -14.14 8.59 0.33
N ALA A 110 -14.32 9.62 1.17
CA ALA A 110 -15.65 10.01 1.67
C ALA A 110 -16.56 10.49 0.55
N TYR A 111 -16.04 11.30 -0.38
CA TYR A 111 -16.78 11.74 -1.56
C TYR A 111 -17.18 10.57 -2.45
N MET A 112 -16.27 9.66 -2.73
CA MET A 112 -16.58 8.47 -3.53
C MET A 112 -17.67 7.60 -2.86
N GLU A 113 -17.57 7.38 -1.55
CA GLU A 113 -18.59 6.66 -0.78
C GLU A 113 -19.95 7.37 -0.82
N PHE A 114 -19.96 8.70 -0.67
CA PHE A 114 -21.17 9.50 -0.83
C PHE A 114 -21.79 9.31 -2.20
N MET A 115 -21.02 9.41 -3.27
CA MET A 115 -21.52 9.20 -4.63
C MET A 115 -22.06 7.79 -4.84
N LEU A 116 -21.36 6.76 -4.35
CA LEU A 116 -21.83 5.37 -4.44
C LEU A 116 -23.21 5.17 -3.77
N ARG A 117 -23.45 5.78 -2.63
CA ARG A 117 -24.76 5.73 -1.94
C ARG A 117 -25.91 6.35 -2.77
N HIS A 118 -25.59 7.28 -3.68
CA HIS A 118 -26.60 7.97 -4.51
C HIS A 118 -26.77 7.34 -5.90
N THR A 119 -25.75 6.69 -6.42
CA THR A 119 -25.75 6.14 -7.79
C THR A 119 -25.98 4.64 -7.85
N ALA A 120 -25.41 3.87 -6.90
CA ALA A 120 -25.53 2.43 -6.87
C ALA A 120 -26.86 1.96 -6.24
N PRO A 121 -27.37 0.77 -6.61
CA PRO A 121 -28.53 0.17 -5.96
C PRO A 121 -28.31 -0.01 -4.45
N ARG A 122 -29.41 0.04 -3.69
CA ARG A 122 -29.36 -0.16 -2.22
C ARG A 122 -28.86 -1.53 -1.77
N THR A 123 -28.85 -2.50 -2.69
CA THR A 123 -28.30 -3.84 -2.47
C THR A 123 -26.77 -3.83 -2.37
N CYS A 124 -26.10 -2.82 -2.93
CA CYS A 124 -24.66 -2.64 -2.78
C CYS A 124 -24.31 -1.99 -1.45
N SER A 125 -23.21 -2.40 -0.87
CA SER A 125 -22.73 -1.84 0.40
C SER A 125 -21.22 -1.70 0.41
N VAL A 126 -20.73 -0.63 1.04
CA VAL A 126 -19.30 -0.46 1.34
C VAL A 126 -19.02 -1.19 2.66
N ILE A 127 -18.19 -2.23 2.59
CA ILE A 127 -17.84 -3.05 3.76
C ILE A 127 -16.54 -2.59 4.45
N THR A 128 -15.83 -1.62 3.84
CA THR A 128 -14.70 -0.97 4.48
C THR A 128 -15.18 -0.23 5.74
N PRO A 129 -14.47 -0.31 6.88
CA PRO A 129 -14.83 0.40 8.09
C PRO A 129 -15.11 1.88 7.85
N ALA A 130 -16.16 2.40 8.49
CA ALA A 130 -16.55 3.81 8.34
C ALA A 130 -15.59 4.76 9.08
N ALA A 131 -15.00 4.29 10.19
CA ALA A 131 -14.08 5.07 11.00
C ALA A 131 -12.80 5.39 10.23
N THR A 132 -12.45 6.65 10.12
CA THR A 132 -11.33 7.11 9.29
C THR A 132 -9.96 6.62 9.76
N HIS A 133 -9.82 6.29 11.04
CA HIS A 133 -8.58 5.74 11.61
C HIS A 133 -8.40 4.24 11.37
N GLU A 134 -9.44 3.55 10.87
CA GLU A 134 -9.42 2.11 10.56
C GLU A 134 -9.23 1.82 9.07
N ARG A 135 -9.18 2.84 8.22
CA ARG A 135 -9.12 2.67 6.77
C ARG A 135 -8.11 3.58 6.07
N GLY A 136 -7.60 3.08 4.94
CA GLY A 136 -6.84 3.86 3.96
C GLY A 136 -7.75 4.55 2.93
N CYS A 137 -7.31 4.60 1.67
CA CYS A 137 -8.11 5.16 0.56
C CYS A 137 -8.97 4.11 -0.16
N GLN A 138 -8.73 2.80 0.04
CA GLN A 138 -9.48 1.75 -0.64
C GLN A 138 -10.89 1.62 -0.07
N LEU A 139 -11.86 1.45 -0.95
CA LEU A 139 -13.23 1.03 -0.65
C LEU A 139 -13.46 -0.37 -1.21
N SER A 140 -13.94 -1.26 -0.35
CA SER A 140 -14.40 -2.60 -0.71
C SER A 140 -15.92 -2.55 -0.85
N ILE A 141 -16.41 -2.75 -2.05
CA ILE A 141 -17.83 -2.59 -2.42
C ILE A 141 -18.39 -3.98 -2.64
N ARG A 142 -19.30 -4.39 -1.77
CA ARG A 142 -20.05 -5.64 -1.97
C ARG A 142 -21.13 -5.43 -3.01
N ILE A 143 -21.18 -6.31 -3.99
CA ILE A 143 -22.09 -6.28 -5.12
C ILE A 143 -22.76 -7.67 -5.21
N PRO A 144 -23.97 -7.83 -4.67
CA PRO A 144 -24.70 -9.09 -4.79
C PRO A 144 -24.96 -9.44 -6.26
N GLY A 145 -24.75 -10.71 -6.62
CA GLY A 145 -24.90 -11.19 -7.98
C GLY A 145 -23.58 -11.27 -8.75
N ASP A 146 -23.50 -10.71 -9.95
CA ASP A 146 -22.31 -10.81 -10.80
C ASP A 146 -21.29 -9.69 -10.57
N ALA A 147 -20.63 -9.73 -9.41
CA ALA A 147 -19.56 -8.79 -9.10
C ALA A 147 -18.33 -8.93 -10.02
N ARG A 148 -18.06 -10.14 -10.51
CA ARG A 148 -16.97 -10.39 -11.46
C ARG A 148 -17.24 -9.74 -12.82
N GLY A 149 -18.44 -9.91 -13.36
CA GLY A 149 -18.88 -9.25 -14.60
C GLY A 149 -18.91 -7.74 -14.44
N THR A 150 -19.36 -7.24 -13.28
CA THR A 150 -19.33 -5.81 -12.95
C THR A 150 -17.89 -5.25 -12.98
N ALA A 151 -16.93 -5.94 -12.38
CA ALA A 151 -15.53 -5.52 -12.42
C ALA A 151 -14.98 -5.49 -13.85
N LYS A 152 -15.34 -6.48 -14.67
CA LYS A 152 -14.98 -6.52 -16.10
C LYS A 152 -15.59 -5.35 -16.88
N ALA A 153 -16.88 -5.07 -16.69
CA ALA A 153 -17.56 -3.95 -17.35
C ALA A 153 -16.99 -2.58 -16.94
N LEU A 154 -16.59 -2.43 -15.67
CA LEU A 154 -15.86 -1.25 -15.21
C LEU A 154 -14.51 -1.11 -15.92
N HIS A 155 -13.78 -2.21 -16.07
CA HIS A 155 -12.49 -2.23 -16.77
C HIS A 155 -12.64 -1.82 -18.26
N GLU A 156 -13.66 -2.32 -18.94
CA GLU A 156 -13.99 -1.94 -20.33
C GLU A 156 -14.31 -0.44 -20.46
N ARG A 157 -14.78 0.20 -19.38
CA ARG A 157 -15.00 1.65 -19.28
C ARG A 157 -13.77 2.45 -18.79
N GLY A 158 -12.61 1.79 -18.64
CA GLY A 158 -11.35 2.42 -18.23
C GLY A 158 -11.13 2.55 -16.73
N PHE A 159 -11.95 1.92 -15.88
CA PHE A 159 -11.78 1.92 -14.43
C PHE A 159 -11.05 0.66 -13.96
N TRP A 160 -9.79 0.81 -13.60
CA TRP A 160 -8.93 -0.26 -13.12
C TRP A 160 -9.18 -0.54 -11.65
N CYS A 161 -10.04 -1.51 -11.38
CA CYS A 161 -10.37 -2.02 -10.06
C CYS A 161 -10.22 -3.54 -10.05
N ASP A 162 -10.17 -4.16 -8.88
CA ASP A 162 -10.08 -5.61 -8.80
C ASP A 162 -11.34 -6.24 -8.20
N PHE A 163 -11.53 -7.51 -8.51
CA PHE A 163 -12.58 -8.36 -7.96
C PHE A 163 -11.99 -9.27 -6.87
N ARG A 164 -12.74 -9.45 -5.79
CA ARG A 164 -12.48 -10.42 -4.73
C ARG A 164 -13.71 -11.26 -4.48
N GLU A 165 -13.52 -12.56 -4.51
CA GLU A 165 -14.59 -13.50 -4.19
C GLU A 165 -15.11 -13.30 -2.75
N PRO A 166 -16.41 -13.57 -2.54
CA PRO A 166 -17.38 -14.01 -3.56
C PRO A 166 -17.98 -12.85 -4.37
N ASP A 167 -18.06 -11.64 -3.82
CA ASP A 167 -18.94 -10.58 -4.32
C ASP A 167 -18.40 -9.15 -4.14
N VAL A 168 -17.08 -8.96 -4.05
CA VAL A 168 -16.47 -7.66 -3.74
C VAL A 168 -15.70 -7.08 -4.91
N VAL A 169 -16.01 -5.85 -5.26
CA VAL A 169 -15.18 -4.98 -6.11
C VAL A 169 -14.41 -4.00 -5.22
N ARG A 170 -13.08 -3.90 -5.41
CA ARG A 170 -12.25 -2.96 -4.65
C ARG A 170 -11.81 -1.81 -5.55
N ALA A 171 -12.07 -0.60 -5.11
CA ALA A 171 -11.63 0.62 -5.75
C ALA A 171 -10.78 1.45 -4.80
N SER A 172 -9.66 1.96 -5.29
CA SER A 172 -8.65 2.67 -4.48
C SER A 172 -8.34 4.04 -5.09
N PRO A 173 -9.14 5.08 -4.78
CA PRO A 173 -8.85 6.42 -5.25
C PRO A 173 -7.59 6.96 -4.55
N ALA A 174 -6.43 6.80 -5.20
CA ALA A 174 -5.14 7.17 -4.67
C ALA A 174 -4.97 8.70 -4.62
N PRO A 175 -4.65 9.28 -3.47
CA PRO A 175 -4.62 10.74 -3.31
C PRO A 175 -3.51 11.42 -4.12
N LEU A 176 -2.45 10.70 -4.48
CA LEU A 176 -1.35 11.29 -5.23
C LEU A 176 -1.76 11.69 -6.66
N PHE A 177 -2.56 10.88 -7.33
CA PHE A 177 -2.91 11.10 -8.74
C PHE A 177 -4.40 11.13 -9.06
N ASN A 178 -5.28 10.49 -8.28
CA ASN A 178 -6.72 10.54 -8.56
C ASN A 178 -7.35 11.87 -8.14
N ARG A 179 -8.35 12.28 -8.92
CA ARG A 179 -9.15 13.50 -8.75
C ARG A 179 -10.59 13.15 -8.37
N PHE A 180 -11.32 14.13 -7.85
CA PHE A 180 -12.73 13.96 -7.49
C PHE A 180 -13.61 13.63 -8.68
N VAL A 181 -13.31 14.19 -9.86
CA VAL A 181 -14.06 13.89 -11.09
C VAL A 181 -13.95 12.41 -11.49
N GLU A 182 -12.83 11.77 -11.22
CA GLU A 182 -12.65 10.32 -11.51
C GLU A 182 -13.43 9.45 -10.51
N ALA A 183 -13.46 9.84 -9.24
CA ALA A 183 -14.30 9.17 -8.24
C ALA A 183 -15.80 9.33 -8.56
N HIS A 184 -16.22 10.50 -9.04
CA HIS A 184 -17.56 10.76 -9.53
C HIS A 184 -17.91 9.85 -10.72
N ALA A 185 -17.07 9.86 -11.75
CA ALA A 185 -17.27 9.07 -12.96
C ALA A 185 -17.33 7.56 -12.66
N PHE A 186 -16.47 7.06 -11.77
CA PHE A 186 -16.51 5.67 -11.31
C PHE A 186 -17.85 5.32 -10.66
N ALA A 187 -18.34 6.15 -9.74
CA ALA A 187 -19.58 5.87 -9.03
C ALA A 187 -20.81 5.88 -9.99
N HIS A 188 -20.81 6.77 -10.96
CA HIS A 188 -21.83 6.80 -12.01
C HIS A 188 -21.76 5.56 -12.91
N ALA A 189 -20.57 5.21 -13.40
CA ALA A 189 -20.38 4.03 -14.25
C ALA A 189 -20.82 2.74 -13.54
N LEU A 190 -20.47 2.60 -12.24
CA LEU A 190 -20.91 1.47 -11.43
C LEU A 190 -22.44 1.46 -11.31
N GLY A 191 -23.06 2.62 -11.03
CA GLY A 191 -24.51 2.73 -10.92
C GLY A 191 -25.26 2.40 -12.21
N GLU A 192 -24.72 2.75 -13.36
CA GLU A 192 -25.26 2.40 -14.67
C GLU A 192 -25.17 0.90 -14.96
N ILE A 193 -23.99 0.30 -14.73
CA ILE A 193 -23.75 -1.13 -14.93
C ILE A 193 -24.73 -1.98 -14.09
N LEU A 194 -25.04 -1.54 -12.88
CA LEU A 194 -25.91 -2.28 -11.97
C LEU A 194 -27.40 -2.06 -12.17
N LYS A 195 -27.79 -1.13 -13.04
CA LYS A 195 -29.20 -0.85 -13.38
C LYS A 195 -29.62 -1.43 -14.76
N GLY A 196 -28.65 -1.68 -15.63
CA GLY A 196 -28.85 -2.23 -16.98
C GLY A 196 -28.78 -3.71 -17.02
#